data_aa96e74c9948cc285291c53d81735779
#
_entry.id   aa96e74c9948cc285291c53d81735779
#
_cell.length_a   1.000
_cell.length_b   1.000
_cell.length_c   1.000
_cell.angle_alpha   90.00
_cell.angle_beta   90.00
_cell.angle_gamma   90.00
#
_symmetry.space_group_name_H-M   'P 1'
#
loop_
_entity.id
_entity.type
_entity.pdbx_description
1 polymer ?
#
loop_
_entity_poly.entity_id
_entity_poly.type
_entity_poly.pdbx_seq_one_letter_code
_entity_poly.pdbx_strand_id
1 'polypeptide(L)'
;VLSKRQISLINHLTQESGWLATSRAAKILNISVSTLRRDVEAINLYFTDKGHSVLSKPGLGLKLEANDVVPLPLISGDAQVVNILKNKRLVGIATDLLTHSPTPLSISFLAEKYFISRSSIVEDLIKVEKWLECFSLRMIKNHTGTFIDGNDYDIRMALKEIITHSVLCNYHMTDSRIDRFSRVQLIKEFGKDNVANCINLIAFIEDELTCAISEPYYTNLFSHLLVTIRRLEKRIVCPADEAAPVHDNKEWQIAEKAIAWLEQKYTLRFPQIEINYIYQYLVSSGKHPVHAVHPDRGVQDQEALHYAIKLTSLLSQLLKCDLISDQPLLNALVMHIKPMLNRLAFRIIIHNPLLDEIKKELSPVFLAVRNATMQINNYSKHDPPSEDEVAYLTVYIQAAIEKIKENKKI
;
A
#
# COMPACT_ATOMS: atom_id res chain seq x y z
N VAL A 1 3.10 24.26 -3.02
CA VAL A 1 3.29 22.78 -3.00
C VAL A 1 4.77 22.50 -3.11
N LEU A 2 5.32 21.69 -2.19
CA LEU A 2 6.73 21.31 -2.21
C LEU A 2 6.96 20.12 -3.15
N SER A 3 8.12 20.07 -3.81
CA SER A 3 8.55 18.93 -4.63
C SER A 3 9.00 17.75 -3.75
N LYS A 4 9.03 16.52 -4.31
CA LYS A 4 9.55 15.31 -3.62
C LYS A 4 10.94 15.53 -3.03
N ARG A 5 11.81 16.23 -3.76
CA ARG A 5 13.18 16.55 -3.32
C ARG A 5 13.19 17.51 -2.12
N GLN A 6 12.34 18.53 -2.12
CA GLN A 6 12.20 19.48 -1.01
C GLN A 6 11.64 18.79 0.24
N ILE A 7 10.69 17.88 0.08
CA ILE A 7 10.15 17.05 1.17
C ILE A 7 11.24 16.12 1.72
N SER A 8 12.02 15.49 0.84
CA SER A 8 13.17 14.67 1.25
C SER A 8 14.21 15.48 2.05
N LEU A 9 14.48 16.73 1.66
CA LEU A 9 15.34 17.62 2.42
C LEU A 9 14.79 17.88 3.83
N ILE A 10 13.51 18.20 3.95
CA ILE A 10 12.85 18.42 5.25
C ILE A 10 12.96 17.17 6.13
N ASN A 11 12.70 15.99 5.56
CA ASN A 11 12.81 14.72 6.29
C ASN A 11 14.22 14.50 6.84
N HIS A 12 15.25 14.71 6.04
CA HIS A 12 16.64 14.61 6.51
C HIS A 12 16.96 15.63 7.60
N LEU A 13 16.49 16.87 7.47
CA LEU A 13 16.70 17.91 8.48
C LEU A 13 15.93 17.64 9.78
N THR A 14 14.78 16.98 9.72
CA THR A 14 14.00 16.56 10.90
C THR A 14 14.69 15.42 11.66
N GLN A 15 15.42 14.54 10.96
CA GLN A 15 16.13 13.41 11.55
C GLN A 15 17.49 13.81 12.17
N GLU A 16 18.06 14.94 11.73
CA GLU A 16 19.33 15.43 12.29
C GLU A 16 19.08 16.24 13.56
N SER A 17 19.68 15.84 14.67
CA SER A 17 19.60 16.56 15.95
C SER A 17 20.36 17.90 15.97
N GLY A 18 20.99 18.30 14.84
CA GLY A 18 21.86 19.45 14.74
C GLY A 18 21.91 20.06 13.33
N TRP A 19 23.09 20.58 12.97
CA TRP A 19 23.35 21.20 11.67
C TRP A 19 23.78 20.15 10.63
N LEU A 20 23.09 20.06 9.51
CA LEU A 20 23.49 19.24 8.36
C LEU A 20 24.34 20.08 7.41
N ALA A 21 25.59 19.69 7.18
CA ALA A 21 26.47 20.41 6.26
C ALA A 21 25.84 20.50 4.85
N THR A 22 25.88 21.70 4.25
CA THR A 22 25.26 21.99 2.93
C THR A 22 25.77 21.04 1.83
N SER A 23 27.07 20.73 1.84
CA SER A 23 27.69 19.79 0.91
C SER A 23 27.17 18.35 1.10
N ARG A 24 26.96 17.94 2.35
CA ARG A 24 26.40 16.61 2.70
C ARG A 24 24.94 16.52 2.28
N ALA A 25 24.12 17.55 2.53
CA ALA A 25 22.74 17.61 2.09
C ALA A 25 22.62 17.56 0.57
N ALA A 26 23.45 18.31 -0.17
CA ALA A 26 23.50 18.28 -1.62
C ALA A 26 23.87 16.89 -2.17
N LYS A 27 24.84 16.20 -1.53
CA LYS A 27 25.27 14.85 -1.89
C LYS A 27 24.17 13.81 -1.63
N ILE A 28 23.49 13.88 -0.49
CA ILE A 28 22.36 12.97 -0.13
C ILE A 28 21.26 13.08 -1.18
N LEU A 29 20.93 14.30 -1.62
CA LEU A 29 19.87 14.55 -2.59
C LEU A 29 20.34 14.45 -4.05
N ASN A 30 21.61 14.15 -4.28
CA ASN A 30 22.25 14.08 -5.59
C ASN A 30 22.00 15.33 -6.46
N ILE A 31 22.22 16.53 -5.87
CA ILE A 31 22.00 17.83 -6.53
C ILE A 31 23.18 18.78 -6.28
N SER A 32 23.21 19.88 -7.07
CA SER A 32 24.17 20.96 -6.85
C SER A 32 23.80 21.79 -5.61
N VAL A 33 24.79 22.42 -4.98
CA VAL A 33 24.58 23.34 -3.85
C VAL A 33 23.69 24.54 -4.25
N SER A 34 23.78 25.00 -5.50
CA SER A 34 22.92 26.07 -6.02
C SER A 34 21.45 25.63 -6.11
N THR A 35 21.20 24.40 -6.53
CA THR A 35 19.86 23.81 -6.56
C THR A 35 19.32 23.65 -5.12
N LEU A 36 20.15 23.18 -4.19
CA LEU A 36 19.80 23.05 -2.79
C LEU A 36 19.38 24.37 -2.14
N ARG A 37 20.08 25.47 -2.45
CA ARG A 37 19.72 26.81 -1.96
C ARG A 37 18.34 27.26 -2.45
N ARG A 38 18.03 27.05 -3.73
CA ARG A 38 16.68 27.34 -4.28
C ARG A 38 15.59 26.49 -3.61
N ASP A 39 15.90 25.23 -3.32
CA ASP A 39 14.98 24.35 -2.60
C ASP A 39 14.73 24.85 -1.17
N VAL A 40 15.77 25.32 -0.45
CA VAL A 40 15.62 25.92 0.88
C VAL A 40 14.77 27.19 0.84
N GLU A 41 14.97 28.07 -0.16
CA GLU A 41 14.13 29.26 -0.36
C GLU A 41 12.67 28.90 -0.59
N ALA A 42 12.38 27.91 -1.44
CA ALA A 42 11.04 27.43 -1.72
C ALA A 42 10.38 26.78 -0.48
N ILE A 43 11.16 26.05 0.33
CA ILE A 43 10.69 25.47 1.60
C ILE A 43 10.35 26.59 2.59
N ASN A 44 11.20 27.59 2.74
CA ASN A 44 10.95 28.70 3.65
C ASN A 44 9.73 29.53 3.21
N LEU A 45 9.54 29.74 1.91
CA LEU A 45 8.33 30.37 1.39
C LEU A 45 7.08 29.55 1.73
N TYR A 46 7.16 28.21 1.67
CA TYR A 46 6.06 27.32 2.07
C TYR A 46 5.79 27.38 3.58
N PHE A 47 6.77 27.66 4.40
CA PHE A 47 6.69 27.74 5.85
C PHE A 47 6.31 29.13 6.41
N THR A 48 6.19 30.16 5.58
CA THR A 48 6.07 31.57 5.98
C THR A 48 4.98 31.81 7.06
N ASP A 49 3.85 31.07 7.00
CA ASP A 49 2.74 31.23 7.96
C ASP A 49 2.58 30.03 8.90
N LYS A 50 3.60 29.16 9.02
CA LYS A 50 3.49 27.87 9.71
C LYS A 50 4.41 27.73 10.93
N GLY A 51 5.13 28.77 11.31
CA GLY A 51 6.01 28.74 12.47
C GLY A 51 7.25 27.86 12.33
N HIS A 52 7.63 27.51 11.11
CA HIS A 52 8.79 26.66 10.80
C HIS A 52 9.73 27.40 9.84
N SER A 53 11.02 27.09 9.90
CA SER A 53 12.00 27.60 8.93
C SER A 53 13.22 26.68 8.78
N VAL A 54 13.82 26.68 7.61
CA VAL A 54 15.14 26.07 7.39
C VAL A 54 16.19 27.16 7.51
N LEU A 55 16.93 27.14 8.61
CA LEU A 55 18.08 28.03 8.83
C LEU A 55 19.25 27.58 7.96
N SER A 56 19.94 28.55 7.37
CA SER A 56 21.20 28.32 6.64
C SER A 56 22.28 29.22 7.23
N LYS A 57 23.36 28.63 7.77
CA LYS A 57 24.51 29.36 8.32
C LYS A 57 25.81 28.94 7.63
N PRO A 58 26.63 29.93 7.16
CA PRO A 58 27.95 29.64 6.60
C PRO A 58 28.80 28.84 7.58
N GLY A 59 29.46 27.79 7.12
CA GLY A 59 30.31 26.91 7.92
C GLY A 59 29.58 25.85 8.76
N LEU A 60 28.29 26.02 9.08
CA LEU A 60 27.53 25.07 9.86
C LEU A 60 26.60 24.23 8.96
N GLY A 61 25.97 24.81 7.95
CA GLY A 61 25.07 24.13 7.04
C GLY A 61 23.60 24.53 7.20
N LEU A 62 22.71 23.54 7.15
CA LEU A 62 21.26 23.69 7.24
C LEU A 62 20.74 23.09 8.55
N LYS A 63 19.75 23.72 9.15
CA LYS A 63 19.03 23.21 10.32
C LYS A 63 17.55 23.55 10.20
N LEU A 64 16.69 22.61 10.50
CA LEU A 64 15.26 22.88 10.62
C LEU A 64 14.96 23.46 12.01
N GLU A 65 14.32 24.62 12.04
CA GLU A 65 13.78 25.25 13.23
C GLU A 65 12.26 25.11 13.20
N ALA A 66 11.73 24.37 14.16
CA ALA A 66 10.31 24.09 14.26
C ALA A 66 9.87 24.29 15.70
N ASN A 67 8.81 25.10 15.90
CA ASN A 67 8.22 25.32 17.23
C ASN A 67 7.34 24.15 17.67
N ASP A 68 6.88 23.34 16.70
CA ASP A 68 6.05 22.15 16.88
C ASP A 68 6.43 21.07 15.83
N VAL A 69 5.76 19.92 15.88
CA VAL A 69 5.90 18.88 14.85
C VAL A 69 5.62 19.49 13.48
N VAL A 70 6.64 19.53 12.63
CA VAL A 70 6.49 20.06 11.25
C VAL A 70 5.44 19.23 10.53
N PRO A 71 4.29 19.80 10.16
CA PRO A 71 3.35 19.11 9.30
C PRO A 71 3.99 19.02 7.92
N LEU A 72 4.64 17.89 7.64
CA LEU A 72 5.15 17.62 6.30
C LEU A 72 3.97 17.61 5.34
N PRO A 73 4.04 18.37 4.25
CA PRO A 73 3.02 18.26 3.22
C PRO A 73 3.03 16.80 2.77
N LEU A 74 1.86 16.19 2.81
CA LEU A 74 1.64 14.87 2.26
C LEU A 74 2.32 14.81 0.89
N ILE A 75 3.20 13.85 0.71
CA ILE A 75 3.79 13.60 -0.61
C ILE A 75 2.58 13.31 -1.50
N SER A 76 2.21 14.25 -2.34
CA SER A 76 1.16 14.05 -3.34
C SER A 76 1.65 13.11 -4.47
N GLY A 77 2.36 12.03 -4.09
CA GLY A 77 2.53 10.85 -4.91
C GLY A 77 1.17 10.26 -5.26
N ASP A 78 0.31 10.17 -4.26
CA ASP A 78 -1.03 9.61 -4.40
C ASP A 78 -1.98 10.47 -5.25
N ALA A 79 -1.88 11.80 -5.23
CA ALA A 79 -2.77 12.64 -6.03
C ALA A 79 -2.56 12.50 -7.56
N GLN A 80 -1.34 12.18 -8.03
CA GLN A 80 -1.10 11.93 -9.45
C GLN A 80 -1.46 10.48 -9.84
N VAL A 81 -1.20 9.51 -8.96
CA VAL A 81 -1.63 8.11 -9.13
C VAL A 81 -3.15 8.05 -9.18
N VAL A 82 -3.82 8.66 -8.22
CA VAL A 82 -5.29 8.76 -8.16
C VAL A 82 -5.89 9.45 -9.40
N ASN A 83 -5.20 10.45 -9.98
CA ASN A 83 -5.71 11.13 -11.18
C ASN A 83 -5.68 10.23 -12.44
N ILE A 84 -4.69 9.35 -12.57
CA ILE A 84 -4.63 8.36 -13.67
C ILE A 84 -5.73 7.33 -13.51
N LEU A 85 -5.92 6.79 -12.31
CA LEU A 85 -6.92 5.77 -12.02
C LEU A 85 -8.37 6.27 -12.17
N LYS A 86 -8.61 7.59 -12.05
CA LYS A 86 -9.91 8.23 -12.34
C LYS A 86 -10.24 8.29 -13.83
N ASN A 87 -9.28 8.10 -14.73
CA ASN A 87 -9.50 8.16 -16.17
C ASN A 87 -9.60 6.75 -16.75
N LYS A 88 -10.82 6.31 -17.06
CA LYS A 88 -11.12 4.96 -17.58
C LYS A 88 -10.26 4.56 -18.80
N ARG A 89 -9.92 5.51 -19.68
CA ARG A 89 -9.09 5.24 -20.86
C ARG A 89 -7.64 4.96 -20.46
N LEU A 90 -7.07 5.77 -19.56
CA LEU A 90 -5.71 5.56 -19.05
C LEU A 90 -5.58 4.23 -18.31
N VAL A 91 -6.58 3.92 -17.48
CA VAL A 91 -6.69 2.62 -16.80
C VAL A 91 -6.72 1.48 -17.82
N GLY A 92 -7.55 1.58 -18.86
CA GLY A 92 -7.62 0.56 -19.90
C GLY A 92 -6.28 0.37 -20.64
N ILE A 93 -5.62 1.46 -21.03
CA ILE A 93 -4.29 1.42 -21.69
C ILE A 93 -3.25 0.78 -20.78
N ALA A 94 -3.22 1.17 -19.50
CA ALA A 94 -2.31 0.58 -18.49
C ALA A 94 -2.57 -0.92 -18.31
N THR A 95 -3.85 -1.32 -18.20
CA THR A 95 -4.26 -2.72 -18.08
C THR A 95 -3.81 -3.53 -19.29
N ASP A 96 -4.01 -3.01 -20.50
CA ASP A 96 -3.57 -3.69 -21.74
C ASP A 96 -2.07 -3.91 -21.76
N LEU A 97 -1.28 -2.87 -21.49
CA LEU A 97 0.18 -2.96 -21.48
C LEU A 97 0.67 -3.96 -20.43
N LEU A 98 0.16 -3.88 -19.20
CA LEU A 98 0.54 -4.78 -18.10
C LEU A 98 0.13 -6.24 -18.36
N THR A 99 -1.07 -6.45 -18.92
CA THR A 99 -1.57 -7.81 -19.20
C THR A 99 -0.93 -8.44 -20.44
N HIS A 100 -0.35 -7.67 -21.36
CA HIS A 100 0.34 -8.21 -22.54
C HIS A 100 1.86 -8.28 -22.36
N SER A 101 2.41 -7.62 -21.34
CA SER A 101 3.84 -7.64 -21.08
C SER A 101 4.37 -9.08 -20.93
N PRO A 102 5.52 -9.41 -21.58
CA PRO A 102 6.43 -8.52 -22.30
C PRO A 102 6.09 -8.35 -23.80
N THR A 103 4.95 -8.81 -24.29
CA THR A 103 4.56 -8.68 -25.71
C THR A 103 4.26 -7.23 -26.06
N PRO A 104 4.94 -6.65 -27.09
CA PRO A 104 4.72 -5.26 -27.46
C PRO A 104 3.33 -5.01 -28.06
N LEU A 105 2.72 -3.86 -27.72
CA LEU A 105 1.51 -3.35 -28.35
C LEU A 105 1.84 -2.14 -29.22
N SER A 106 1.34 -2.13 -30.49
CA SER A 106 1.56 -1.00 -31.38
C SER A 106 0.67 0.20 -31.00
N ILE A 107 1.18 1.42 -31.25
CA ILE A 107 0.38 2.65 -31.07
C ILE A 107 -0.88 2.62 -31.95
N SER A 108 -0.80 2.00 -33.13
CA SER A 108 -1.95 1.85 -34.03
C SER A 108 -3.04 0.97 -33.44
N PHE A 109 -2.65 -0.17 -32.83
CA PHE A 109 -3.58 -1.05 -32.14
C PHE A 109 -4.29 -0.33 -30.97
N LEU A 110 -3.53 0.42 -30.15
CA LEU A 110 -4.11 1.18 -29.05
C LEU A 110 -5.03 2.31 -29.55
N ALA A 111 -4.62 3.04 -30.61
CA ALA A 111 -5.43 4.10 -31.20
C ALA A 111 -6.77 3.59 -31.75
N GLU A 112 -6.74 2.45 -32.45
CA GLU A 112 -7.94 1.77 -32.96
C GLU A 112 -8.83 1.27 -31.82
N LYS A 113 -8.25 0.58 -30.83
CA LYS A 113 -8.99 0.00 -29.69
C LYS A 113 -9.70 1.07 -28.86
N TYR A 114 -9.06 2.24 -28.65
CA TYR A 114 -9.60 3.33 -27.83
C TYR A 114 -10.28 4.44 -28.62
N PHE A 115 -10.36 4.31 -29.95
CA PHE A 115 -11.02 5.26 -30.87
C PHE A 115 -10.48 6.69 -30.75
N ILE A 116 -9.14 6.84 -30.65
CA ILE A 116 -8.46 8.13 -30.55
C ILE A 116 -7.27 8.21 -31.52
N SER A 117 -6.74 9.43 -31.69
CA SER A 117 -5.57 9.65 -32.57
C SER A 117 -4.30 9.01 -31.97
N ARG A 118 -3.32 8.71 -32.85
CA ARG A 118 -2.00 8.23 -32.43
C ARG A 118 -1.29 9.22 -31.51
N SER A 119 -1.43 10.54 -31.76
CA SER A 119 -0.87 11.57 -30.88
C SER A 119 -1.47 11.56 -29.50
N SER A 120 -2.79 11.35 -29.37
CA SER A 120 -3.47 11.22 -28.09
C SER A 120 -3.00 9.98 -27.32
N ILE A 121 -2.73 8.86 -28.02
CA ILE A 121 -2.12 7.67 -27.38
C ILE A 121 -0.75 7.99 -26.82
N VAL A 122 0.09 8.71 -27.58
CA VAL A 122 1.43 9.09 -27.12
C VAL A 122 1.37 9.93 -25.84
N GLU A 123 0.45 10.90 -25.78
CA GLU A 123 0.23 11.70 -24.56
C GLU A 123 -0.27 10.85 -23.38
N ASP A 124 -1.18 9.91 -23.64
CA ASP A 124 -1.69 9.00 -22.61
C ASP A 124 -0.60 8.05 -22.11
N LEU A 125 0.26 7.54 -23.01
CA LEU A 125 1.40 6.70 -22.64
C LEU A 125 2.40 7.43 -21.72
N ILE A 126 2.62 8.73 -21.88
CA ILE A 126 3.47 9.51 -20.96
C ILE A 126 2.89 9.54 -19.55
N LYS A 127 1.54 9.67 -19.43
CA LYS A 127 0.87 9.66 -18.11
C LYS A 127 0.93 8.28 -17.46
N VAL A 128 0.71 7.23 -18.26
CA VAL A 128 0.80 5.82 -17.80
C VAL A 128 2.23 5.51 -17.37
N GLU A 129 3.25 5.89 -18.15
CA GLU A 129 4.66 5.70 -17.84
C GLU A 129 5.03 6.29 -16.46
N LYS A 130 4.59 7.52 -16.21
CA LYS A 130 4.82 8.18 -14.91
C LYS A 130 4.16 7.47 -13.75
N TRP A 131 2.97 6.89 -13.96
CA TRP A 131 2.30 6.08 -12.93
C TRP A 131 3.04 4.76 -12.68
N LEU A 132 3.53 4.11 -13.73
CA LEU A 132 4.29 2.85 -13.63
C LEU A 132 5.60 2.98 -12.82
N GLU A 133 6.21 4.18 -12.80
CA GLU A 133 7.39 4.46 -11.99
C GLU A 133 7.15 4.20 -10.49
N CYS A 134 5.90 4.35 -10.01
CA CYS A 134 5.53 4.05 -8.62
C CYS A 134 5.68 2.56 -8.25
N PHE A 135 5.69 1.69 -9.27
CA PHE A 135 5.84 0.24 -9.14
C PHE A 135 7.23 -0.25 -9.60
N SER A 136 8.19 0.64 -9.75
CA SER A 136 9.53 0.31 -10.29
C SER A 136 9.50 -0.32 -11.70
N LEU A 137 8.42 -0.08 -12.45
CA LEU A 137 8.22 -0.56 -13.81
C LEU A 137 8.70 0.46 -14.83
N ARG A 138 9.24 -0.01 -15.95
CA ARG A 138 9.70 0.82 -17.06
C ARG A 138 8.89 0.56 -18.31
N MET A 139 8.56 1.62 -19.04
CA MET A 139 7.94 1.51 -20.35
C MET A 139 9.00 1.53 -21.44
N ILE A 140 9.08 0.46 -22.23
CA ILE A 140 9.99 0.34 -23.36
C ILE A 140 9.22 0.61 -24.64
N LYS A 141 9.75 1.52 -25.46
CA LYS A 141 9.19 1.93 -26.74
C LYS A 141 10.22 1.62 -27.84
N ASN A 142 9.87 0.76 -28.77
CA ASN A 142 10.74 0.39 -29.90
C ASN A 142 9.94 0.24 -31.21
N HIS A 143 10.58 -0.20 -32.27
CA HIS A 143 9.96 -0.37 -33.60
C HIS A 143 8.86 -1.44 -33.63
N THR A 144 8.85 -2.39 -32.68
CA THR A 144 7.81 -3.43 -32.59
C THR A 144 6.59 -2.95 -31.79
N GLY A 145 6.74 -1.91 -30.96
CA GLY A 145 5.67 -1.34 -30.17
C GLY A 145 6.12 -0.90 -28.77
N THR A 146 5.14 -0.81 -27.89
CA THR A 146 5.31 -0.41 -26.48
C THR A 146 4.99 -1.59 -25.58
N PHE A 147 5.85 -1.88 -24.61
CA PHE A 147 5.63 -2.90 -23.58
C PHE A 147 6.22 -2.46 -22.24
N ILE A 148 5.86 -3.17 -21.18
CA ILE A 148 6.37 -2.91 -19.83
C ILE A 148 7.52 -3.87 -19.52
N ASP A 149 8.62 -3.32 -19.05
CA ASP A 149 9.79 -4.03 -18.54
C ASP A 149 9.84 -3.94 -17.01
N GLY A 150 9.97 -5.07 -16.35
CA GLY A 150 10.01 -5.18 -14.89
C GLY A 150 9.78 -6.62 -14.45
N ASN A 151 9.93 -6.88 -13.15
CA ASN A 151 9.66 -8.20 -12.62
C ASN A 151 8.14 -8.49 -12.56
N ASP A 152 7.79 -9.77 -12.52
CA ASP A 152 6.40 -10.21 -12.52
C ASP A 152 5.62 -9.74 -11.30
N TYR A 153 6.28 -9.66 -10.15
CA TYR A 153 5.67 -9.17 -8.90
C TYR A 153 5.21 -7.71 -9.05
N ASP A 154 6.06 -6.82 -9.57
CA ASP A 154 5.73 -5.39 -9.74
C ASP A 154 4.61 -5.20 -10.77
N ILE A 155 4.60 -6.00 -11.85
CA ILE A 155 3.50 -6.01 -12.84
C ILE A 155 2.18 -6.41 -12.19
N ARG A 156 2.18 -7.45 -11.34
CA ARG A 156 1.00 -7.89 -10.60
C ARG A 156 0.53 -6.83 -9.61
N MET A 157 1.45 -6.15 -8.93
CA MET A 157 1.12 -5.08 -7.99
C MET A 157 0.43 -3.91 -8.71
N ALA A 158 0.93 -3.49 -9.88
CA ALA A 158 0.29 -2.45 -10.68
C ALA A 158 -1.12 -2.87 -11.17
N LEU A 159 -1.29 -4.09 -11.65
CA LEU A 159 -2.61 -4.63 -12.06
C LEU A 159 -3.58 -4.72 -10.87
N LYS A 160 -3.10 -5.19 -9.73
CA LYS A 160 -3.88 -5.26 -8.50
C LYS A 160 -4.37 -3.88 -8.08
N GLU A 161 -3.51 -2.86 -8.12
CA GLU A 161 -3.87 -1.48 -7.80
C GLU A 161 -5.04 -0.97 -8.67
N ILE A 162 -4.98 -1.23 -9.98
CA ILE A 162 -6.06 -0.89 -10.91
C ILE A 162 -7.37 -1.56 -10.50
N ILE A 163 -7.35 -2.87 -10.18
CA ILE A 163 -8.54 -3.63 -9.81
C ILE A 163 -9.10 -3.12 -8.48
N THR A 164 -8.25 -2.99 -7.47
CA THR A 164 -8.63 -2.53 -6.13
C THR A 164 -9.27 -1.14 -6.20
N HIS A 165 -8.66 -0.21 -6.93
CA HIS A 165 -9.23 1.13 -7.13
C HIS A 165 -10.59 1.07 -7.84
N SER A 166 -10.73 0.21 -8.85
CA SER A 166 -12.00 0.04 -9.58
C SER A 166 -13.12 -0.50 -8.70
N VAL A 167 -12.81 -1.35 -7.73
CA VAL A 167 -13.76 -1.88 -6.75
C VAL A 167 -14.07 -0.85 -5.67
N LEU A 168 -13.07 -0.21 -5.09
CA LEU A 168 -13.23 0.72 -3.96
C LEU A 168 -13.90 2.05 -4.35
N CYS A 169 -13.64 2.58 -5.56
CA CYS A 169 -14.26 3.83 -6.01
C CYS A 169 -15.77 3.78 -6.16
N ASN A 170 -16.35 2.58 -6.20
CA ASN A 170 -17.80 2.38 -6.31
C ASN A 170 -18.37 1.75 -5.02
N TYR A 171 -17.61 1.81 -3.91
CA TYR A 171 -18.02 1.24 -2.64
C TYR A 171 -19.20 2.04 -2.06
N HIS A 172 -20.39 1.68 -2.45
CA HIS A 172 -21.61 2.02 -1.74
C HIS A 172 -21.94 0.84 -0.83
N MET A 173 -22.36 1.10 0.39
CA MET A 173 -22.78 0.08 1.36
C MET A 173 -23.91 -0.76 0.77
N THR A 174 -23.54 -1.84 0.10
CA THR A 174 -24.44 -2.84 -0.46
C THR A 174 -24.14 -4.17 0.22
N ASP A 175 -25.15 -5.05 0.32
CA ASP A 175 -24.99 -6.41 0.90
C ASP A 175 -24.03 -7.31 0.12
N SER A 176 -23.60 -6.89 -1.07
CA SER A 176 -22.64 -7.63 -1.89
C SER A 176 -21.23 -7.02 -1.76
N ARG A 177 -20.22 -7.86 -1.48
CA ARG A 177 -18.80 -7.46 -1.35
C ARG A 177 -18.22 -6.82 -2.61
N ILE A 178 -18.77 -7.10 -3.78
CA ILE A 178 -18.45 -6.43 -5.04
C ILE A 178 -19.78 -5.88 -5.58
N ASP A 179 -19.89 -4.56 -5.63
CA ASP A 179 -21.08 -3.90 -6.12
C ASP A 179 -21.38 -4.28 -7.61
N ARG A 180 -22.64 -4.10 -8.01
CA ARG A 180 -23.09 -4.49 -9.35
C ARG A 180 -22.31 -3.78 -10.48
N PHE A 181 -21.95 -2.53 -10.29
CA PHE A 181 -21.27 -1.74 -11.32
C PHE A 181 -19.83 -2.20 -11.49
N SER A 182 -19.09 -2.35 -10.38
CA SER A 182 -17.72 -2.88 -10.36
C SER A 182 -17.67 -4.28 -10.97
N ARG A 183 -18.66 -5.13 -10.63
CA ARG A 183 -18.77 -6.49 -11.19
C ARG A 183 -18.93 -6.48 -12.71
N VAL A 184 -19.76 -5.59 -13.26
CA VAL A 184 -19.93 -5.45 -14.72
C VAL A 184 -18.64 -5.04 -15.39
N GLN A 185 -17.89 -4.11 -14.79
CA GLN A 185 -16.61 -3.65 -15.32
C GLN A 185 -15.56 -4.77 -15.28
N LEU A 186 -15.44 -5.47 -14.16
CA LEU A 186 -14.52 -6.61 -14.00
C LEU A 186 -14.83 -7.73 -15.00
N ILE A 187 -16.11 -8.04 -15.21
CA ILE A 187 -16.55 -9.03 -16.22
C ILE A 187 -16.11 -8.62 -17.63
N LYS A 188 -16.22 -7.33 -17.96
CA LYS A 188 -15.77 -6.81 -19.26
C LYS A 188 -14.28 -6.96 -19.49
N GLU A 189 -13.47 -6.70 -18.46
CA GLU A 189 -12.01 -6.72 -18.55
C GLU A 189 -11.40 -8.11 -18.38
N PHE A 190 -11.95 -8.92 -17.49
CA PHE A 190 -11.37 -10.21 -17.08
C PHE A 190 -12.20 -11.43 -17.50
N GLY A 191 -13.41 -11.25 -17.96
CA GLY A 191 -14.32 -12.33 -18.35
C GLY A 191 -15.26 -12.78 -17.23
N LYS A 192 -16.46 -13.22 -17.62
CA LYS A 192 -17.52 -13.61 -16.67
C LYS A 192 -17.10 -14.81 -15.81
N ASP A 193 -16.50 -15.81 -16.44
CA ASP A 193 -16.13 -17.07 -15.77
C ASP A 193 -15.00 -16.85 -14.78
N ASN A 194 -14.01 -16.02 -15.11
CA ASN A 194 -12.90 -15.70 -14.22
C ASN A 194 -13.36 -14.97 -12.97
N VAL A 195 -14.24 -13.97 -13.12
CA VAL A 195 -14.84 -13.25 -11.98
C VAL A 195 -15.65 -14.18 -11.10
N ALA A 196 -16.48 -15.06 -11.69
CA ALA A 196 -17.28 -16.03 -10.95
C ALA A 196 -16.40 -17.06 -10.22
N ASN A 197 -15.38 -17.57 -10.89
CA ASN A 197 -14.44 -18.53 -10.31
C ASN A 197 -13.65 -17.95 -9.15
N CYS A 198 -13.20 -16.69 -9.23
CA CYS A 198 -12.56 -16.01 -8.09
C CYS A 198 -13.49 -15.90 -6.89
N ILE A 199 -14.75 -15.51 -7.08
CA ILE A 199 -15.74 -15.42 -6.00
C ILE A 199 -15.95 -16.79 -5.35
N ASN A 200 -16.12 -17.84 -6.17
CA ASN A 200 -16.34 -19.21 -5.68
C ASN A 200 -15.11 -19.75 -4.94
N LEU A 201 -13.91 -19.45 -5.44
CA LEU A 201 -12.67 -19.86 -4.78
C LEU A 201 -12.50 -19.19 -3.41
N ILE A 202 -12.84 -17.90 -3.30
CA ILE A 202 -12.75 -17.21 -2.00
C ILE A 202 -13.79 -17.80 -1.04
N ALA A 203 -15.01 -18.08 -1.50
CA ALA A 203 -16.00 -18.75 -0.66
C ALA A 203 -15.50 -20.13 -0.17
N PHE A 204 -14.86 -20.92 -1.03
CA PHE A 204 -14.20 -22.17 -0.64
C PHE A 204 -13.09 -21.95 0.40
N ILE A 205 -12.25 -20.93 0.23
CA ILE A 205 -11.20 -20.59 1.19
C ILE A 205 -11.82 -20.18 2.55
N GLU A 206 -12.90 -19.39 2.55
CA GLU A 206 -13.61 -18.98 3.78
C GLU A 206 -14.21 -20.17 4.52
N ASP A 207 -14.78 -21.13 3.81
CA ASP A 207 -15.31 -22.38 4.37
C ASP A 207 -14.16 -23.18 5.05
N GLU A 208 -13.02 -23.34 4.40
CA GLU A 208 -11.83 -24.02 4.95
C GLU A 208 -11.23 -23.27 6.15
N LEU A 209 -11.25 -21.93 6.13
CA LEU A 209 -10.83 -21.09 7.24
C LEU A 209 -11.82 -21.11 8.40
N THR A 210 -13.09 -21.48 8.15
CA THR A 210 -14.22 -21.34 9.09
C THR A 210 -14.49 -19.90 9.55
N CYS A 211 -14.09 -18.92 8.75
CA CYS A 211 -14.34 -17.50 9.00
C CYS A 211 -14.35 -16.70 7.69
N ALA A 212 -15.14 -15.65 7.67
CA ALA A 212 -15.18 -14.72 6.55
C ALA A 212 -13.91 -13.86 6.50
N ILE A 213 -13.43 -13.61 5.29
CA ILE A 213 -12.35 -12.64 5.04
C ILE A 213 -13.00 -11.26 4.94
N SER A 214 -12.66 -10.36 5.87
CA SER A 214 -13.19 -9.00 5.89
C SER A 214 -12.54 -8.09 4.84
N GLU A 215 -13.19 -6.95 4.53
CA GLU A 215 -12.53 -5.89 3.77
C GLU A 215 -11.44 -5.21 4.64
N PRO A 216 -10.33 -4.77 4.05
CA PRO A 216 -9.98 -4.75 2.62
C PRO A 216 -9.32 -6.05 2.10
N TYR A 217 -9.21 -7.07 2.92
CA TYR A 217 -8.46 -8.31 2.61
C TYR A 217 -9.13 -9.15 1.53
N TYR A 218 -10.46 -9.18 1.53
CA TYR A 218 -11.25 -9.84 0.48
C TYR A 218 -10.93 -9.26 -0.90
N THR A 219 -11.02 -7.93 -1.04
CA THR A 219 -10.72 -7.24 -2.31
C THR A 219 -9.27 -7.46 -2.73
N ASN A 220 -8.33 -7.50 -1.78
CA ASN A 220 -6.92 -7.76 -2.06
C ASN A 220 -6.68 -9.18 -2.62
N LEU A 221 -7.23 -10.20 -1.95
CA LEU A 221 -7.11 -11.59 -2.40
C LEU A 221 -7.83 -11.80 -3.74
N PHE A 222 -9.05 -11.26 -3.88
CA PHE A 222 -9.81 -11.30 -5.13
C PHE A 222 -9.02 -10.70 -6.31
N SER A 223 -8.43 -9.53 -6.11
CA SER A 223 -7.63 -8.86 -7.13
C SER A 223 -6.41 -9.69 -7.53
N HIS A 224 -5.71 -10.27 -6.55
CA HIS A 224 -4.57 -11.14 -6.80
C HIS A 224 -4.97 -12.37 -7.64
N LEU A 225 -6.02 -13.08 -7.23
CA LEU A 225 -6.50 -14.28 -7.93
C LEU A 225 -6.91 -13.96 -9.37
N LEU A 226 -7.61 -12.85 -9.57
CA LEU A 226 -8.06 -12.43 -10.90
C LEU A 226 -6.89 -12.11 -11.83
N VAL A 227 -5.84 -11.42 -11.33
CA VAL A 227 -4.59 -11.16 -12.06
C VAL A 227 -3.87 -12.45 -12.40
N THR A 228 -3.73 -13.36 -11.43
CA THR A 228 -3.07 -14.66 -11.59
C THR A 228 -3.73 -15.48 -12.71
N ILE A 229 -5.06 -15.67 -12.63
CA ILE A 229 -5.81 -16.40 -13.66
C ILE A 229 -5.63 -15.77 -15.04
N ARG A 230 -5.75 -14.44 -15.13
CA ARG A 230 -5.64 -13.72 -16.41
C ARG A 230 -4.26 -13.86 -17.06
N ARG A 231 -3.20 -13.83 -16.28
CA ARG A 231 -1.81 -13.97 -16.78
C ARG A 231 -1.54 -15.39 -17.23
N LEU A 232 -2.02 -16.38 -16.48
CA LEU A 232 -1.85 -17.79 -16.85
C LEU A 232 -2.64 -18.18 -18.10
N GLU A 233 -3.87 -17.70 -18.28
CA GLU A 233 -4.61 -17.86 -19.53
C GLU A 233 -3.83 -17.34 -20.75
N LYS A 234 -3.10 -16.26 -20.59
CA LYS A 234 -2.24 -15.68 -21.63
C LYS A 234 -0.87 -16.40 -21.75
N ARG A 235 -0.65 -17.48 -20.99
CA ARG A 235 0.62 -18.22 -20.93
C ARG A 235 1.82 -17.33 -20.56
N ILE A 236 1.56 -16.25 -19.82
CA ILE A 236 2.61 -15.42 -19.24
C ILE A 236 3.04 -16.10 -17.95
N VAL A 237 4.03 -16.96 -18.06
CA VAL A 237 4.56 -17.72 -16.92
C VAL A 237 5.61 -16.87 -16.22
N CYS A 238 5.50 -16.79 -14.88
CA CYS A 238 6.65 -16.36 -14.07
C CYS A 238 7.82 -17.33 -14.29
N PRO A 239 9.06 -16.84 -14.34
CA PRO A 239 10.22 -17.74 -14.23
C PRO A 239 10.09 -18.59 -12.97
N ALA A 240 10.17 -19.88 -13.12
CA ALA A 240 9.85 -20.89 -12.10
C ALA A 240 10.96 -21.09 -11.04
N ASP A 241 11.90 -20.15 -10.86
CA ASP A 241 13.20 -20.43 -10.24
C ASP A 241 13.36 -20.00 -8.78
N GLU A 242 12.34 -19.47 -8.11
CA GLU A 242 12.43 -19.32 -6.66
C GLU A 242 11.66 -20.42 -5.97
N ALA A 243 12.38 -21.35 -5.34
CA ALA A 243 11.79 -22.34 -4.45
C ALA A 243 11.03 -21.61 -3.34
N ALA A 244 9.70 -21.61 -3.45
CA ALA A 244 8.87 -21.00 -2.43
C ALA A 244 9.10 -21.73 -1.09
N PRO A 245 9.25 -21.00 0.03
CA PRO A 245 9.36 -21.64 1.34
C PRO A 245 8.08 -22.43 1.61
N VAL A 246 8.23 -23.67 2.05
CA VAL A 246 7.12 -24.52 2.44
C VAL A 246 6.82 -24.28 3.92
N HIS A 247 5.56 -24.09 4.28
CA HIS A 247 5.11 -23.89 5.64
C HIS A 247 4.23 -25.08 6.08
N ASP A 248 4.37 -25.48 7.34
CA ASP A 248 3.53 -26.55 7.92
C ASP A 248 2.48 -25.93 8.86
N ASN A 249 1.51 -25.23 8.25
CA ASN A 249 0.37 -24.67 8.97
C ASN A 249 -0.93 -24.73 8.13
N LYS A 250 -2.05 -24.46 8.81
CA LYS A 250 -3.38 -24.55 8.20
C LYS A 250 -3.53 -23.63 6.97
N GLU A 251 -2.97 -22.43 7.03
CA GLU A 251 -3.06 -21.45 5.95
C GLU A 251 -2.33 -21.92 4.69
N TRP A 252 -1.19 -22.58 4.86
CA TRP A 252 -0.46 -23.18 3.73
C TRP A 252 -1.26 -24.30 3.09
N GLN A 253 -1.81 -25.23 3.89
CA GLN A 253 -2.64 -26.32 3.39
C GLN A 253 -3.87 -25.81 2.64
N ILE A 254 -4.48 -24.72 3.11
CA ILE A 254 -5.60 -24.06 2.41
C ILE A 254 -5.14 -23.45 1.09
N ALA A 255 -3.96 -22.82 1.06
CA ALA A 255 -3.41 -22.28 -0.18
C ALA A 255 -3.13 -23.38 -1.21
N GLU A 256 -2.60 -24.54 -0.80
CA GLU A 256 -2.42 -25.72 -1.66
C GLU A 256 -3.75 -26.23 -2.23
N LYS A 257 -4.78 -26.36 -1.39
CA LYS A 257 -6.13 -26.75 -1.82
C LYS A 257 -6.73 -25.74 -2.81
N ALA A 258 -6.51 -24.45 -2.57
CA ALA A 258 -6.97 -23.38 -3.45
C ALA A 258 -6.33 -23.46 -4.84
N ILE A 259 -5.02 -23.71 -4.91
CA ILE A 259 -4.33 -23.92 -6.19
C ILE A 259 -4.82 -25.20 -6.87
N ALA A 260 -4.97 -26.31 -6.15
CA ALA A 260 -5.50 -27.55 -6.72
C ALA A 260 -6.93 -27.34 -7.30
N TRP A 261 -7.77 -26.55 -6.64
CA TRP A 261 -9.09 -26.16 -7.15
C TRP A 261 -9.00 -25.38 -8.47
N LEU A 262 -8.07 -24.43 -8.57
CA LEU A 262 -7.82 -23.66 -9.80
C LEU A 262 -7.29 -24.57 -10.92
N GLU A 263 -6.34 -25.46 -10.64
CA GLU A 263 -5.78 -26.41 -11.61
C GLU A 263 -6.86 -27.29 -12.21
N GLN A 264 -7.75 -27.82 -11.36
CA GLN A 264 -8.89 -28.61 -11.81
C GLN A 264 -9.84 -27.79 -12.69
N LYS A 265 -10.12 -26.54 -12.29
CA LYS A 265 -11.10 -25.68 -12.97
C LYS A 265 -10.64 -25.22 -14.35
N TYR A 266 -9.36 -24.86 -14.46
CA TYR A 266 -8.79 -24.29 -15.68
C TYR A 266 -8.02 -25.31 -16.55
N THR A 267 -7.81 -26.53 -16.05
CA THR A 267 -6.98 -27.55 -16.70
C THR A 267 -5.58 -27.02 -17.03
N LEU A 268 -5.05 -26.17 -16.15
CA LEU A 268 -3.74 -25.53 -16.23
C LEU A 268 -2.91 -25.92 -15.01
N ARG A 269 -1.58 -25.97 -15.15
CA ARG A 269 -0.66 -26.10 -14.03
C ARG A 269 -0.29 -24.69 -13.53
N PHE A 270 -0.38 -24.52 -12.21
CA PHE A 270 0.02 -23.29 -11.54
C PHE A 270 1.45 -23.45 -10.99
N PRO A 271 2.33 -22.46 -11.14
CA PRO A 271 3.64 -22.46 -10.50
C PRO A 271 3.51 -22.55 -8.98
N GLN A 272 4.43 -23.24 -8.32
CA GLN A 272 4.41 -23.41 -6.84
C GLN A 272 4.45 -22.08 -6.09
N ILE A 273 5.04 -21.07 -6.68
CA ILE A 273 5.08 -19.71 -6.11
C ILE A 273 3.67 -19.13 -5.87
N GLU A 274 2.66 -19.57 -6.63
CA GLU A 274 1.28 -19.10 -6.45
C GLU A 274 0.66 -19.59 -5.13
N ILE A 275 1.06 -20.77 -4.65
CA ILE A 275 0.69 -21.25 -3.31
C ILE A 275 1.20 -20.27 -2.26
N ASN A 276 2.48 -19.85 -2.40
CA ASN A 276 3.09 -18.90 -1.49
C ASN A 276 2.38 -17.53 -1.53
N TYR A 277 1.98 -17.04 -2.70
CA TYR A 277 1.23 -15.79 -2.80
C TYR A 277 -0.13 -15.88 -2.09
N ILE A 278 -0.92 -16.93 -2.33
CA ILE A 278 -2.20 -17.12 -1.63
C ILE A 278 -1.94 -17.22 -0.11
N TYR A 279 -0.97 -18.00 0.32
CA TYR A 279 -0.57 -18.10 1.72
C TYR A 279 -0.27 -16.73 2.35
N GLN A 280 0.52 -15.89 1.67
CA GLN A 280 0.86 -14.55 2.13
C GLN A 280 -0.40 -13.70 2.36
N TYR A 281 -1.39 -13.78 1.46
CA TYR A 281 -2.68 -13.08 1.65
C TYR A 281 -3.47 -13.64 2.82
N LEU A 282 -3.47 -14.96 3.03
CA LEU A 282 -4.20 -15.58 4.15
C LEU A 282 -3.63 -15.20 5.52
N VAL A 283 -2.30 -15.21 5.68
CA VAL A 283 -1.67 -14.81 6.95
C VAL A 283 -1.66 -13.30 7.16
N SER A 284 -1.84 -12.52 6.10
CA SER A 284 -1.93 -11.06 6.13
C SER A 284 -3.36 -10.55 6.31
N SER A 285 -4.37 -11.41 6.20
CA SER A 285 -5.75 -11.09 6.52
C SER A 285 -5.96 -11.16 8.03
N GLY A 286 -6.55 -10.10 8.60
CA GLY A 286 -6.96 -10.14 10.00
C GLY A 286 -8.02 -11.23 10.20
N LYS A 287 -7.72 -12.23 11.00
CA LYS A 287 -8.72 -13.19 11.47
C LYS A 287 -9.40 -12.60 12.68
N HIS A 288 -10.72 -12.62 12.71
CA HIS A 288 -11.49 -12.46 13.94
C HIS A 288 -11.94 -13.83 14.47
N PRO A 289 -11.11 -14.57 15.20
CA PRO A 289 -11.64 -15.62 16.03
C PRO A 289 -12.09 -14.94 17.35
N VAL A 290 -13.35 -15.06 17.67
CA VAL A 290 -13.92 -14.63 18.95
C VAL A 290 -13.29 -15.36 20.13
N HIS A 291 -12.47 -16.38 19.90
CA HIS A 291 -11.87 -17.21 20.93
C HIS A 291 -10.43 -17.61 20.66
N ALA A 292 -9.64 -17.48 21.71
CA ALA A 292 -8.35 -18.07 21.99
C ALA A 292 -7.11 -17.19 21.83
N VAL A 293 -6.79 -16.51 22.93
CA VAL A 293 -5.40 -16.27 23.30
C VAL A 293 -4.81 -17.65 23.68
N HIS A 294 -4.18 -18.33 22.75
CA HIS A 294 -3.40 -19.54 23.08
C HIS A 294 -2.10 -19.13 23.77
N PRO A 295 -1.70 -19.86 24.85
CA PRO A 295 -0.50 -19.55 25.63
C PRO A 295 0.83 -19.82 24.88
N ASP A 296 0.82 -20.55 23.78
CA ASP A 296 2.00 -20.73 22.93
C ASP A 296 2.11 -19.58 21.90
N ARG A 297 2.67 -18.46 22.33
CA ARG A 297 2.95 -17.31 21.49
C ARG A 297 4.18 -17.61 20.62
N GLY A 298 3.98 -17.87 19.33
CA GLY A 298 5.06 -17.97 18.37
C GLY A 298 5.85 -16.65 18.25
N VAL A 299 7.02 -16.69 17.59
CA VAL A 299 7.92 -15.54 17.43
C VAL A 299 7.20 -14.30 16.88
N GLN A 300 6.28 -14.48 15.93
CA GLN A 300 5.49 -13.39 15.35
C GLN A 300 4.51 -12.71 16.33
N ASP A 301 3.97 -13.46 17.30
CA ASP A 301 3.11 -12.87 18.32
C ASP A 301 3.91 -12.02 19.30
N GLN A 302 5.16 -12.39 19.56
CA GLN A 302 6.08 -11.60 20.38
C GLN A 302 6.48 -10.31 19.68
N GLU A 303 6.73 -10.33 18.38
CA GLU A 303 7.06 -9.14 17.58
C GLU A 303 5.90 -8.15 17.54
N ALA A 304 4.68 -8.63 17.29
CA ALA A 304 3.48 -7.81 17.29
C ALA A 304 3.20 -7.20 18.68
N LEU A 305 3.38 -7.97 19.75
CA LEU A 305 3.24 -7.48 21.12
C LEU A 305 4.28 -6.41 21.44
N HIS A 306 5.53 -6.64 21.08
CA HIS A 306 6.60 -5.65 21.28
C HIS A 306 6.32 -4.35 20.53
N TYR A 307 5.85 -4.45 19.28
CA TYR A 307 5.45 -3.28 18.49
C TYR A 307 4.29 -2.53 19.16
N ALA A 308 3.25 -3.24 19.62
CA ALA A 308 2.09 -2.64 20.28
C ALA A 308 2.48 -1.93 21.59
N ILE A 309 3.35 -2.53 22.41
CA ILE A 309 3.87 -1.91 23.65
C ILE A 309 4.67 -0.63 23.34
N LYS A 310 5.56 -0.68 22.35
CA LYS A 310 6.31 0.52 21.90
C LYS A 310 5.37 1.61 21.41
N LEU A 311 4.38 1.26 20.58
CA LEU A 311 3.41 2.19 20.02
C LEU A 311 2.61 2.87 21.13
N THR A 312 2.04 2.12 22.06
CA THR A 312 1.25 2.68 23.17
C THR A 312 2.11 3.53 24.11
N SER A 313 3.36 3.16 24.34
CA SER A 313 4.30 3.95 25.16
C SER A 313 4.61 5.30 24.52
N LEU A 314 4.96 5.34 23.23
CA LEU A 314 5.24 6.58 22.51
C LEU A 314 4.00 7.47 22.42
N LEU A 315 2.84 6.88 22.15
CA LEU A 315 1.58 7.63 22.05
C LEU A 315 1.11 8.17 23.40
N SER A 316 1.35 7.43 24.51
CA SER A 316 1.06 7.94 25.84
C SER A 316 1.83 9.21 26.17
N GLN A 317 3.10 9.29 25.74
CA GLN A 317 3.94 10.48 25.92
C GLN A 317 3.48 11.63 25.01
N LEU A 318 3.22 11.35 23.72
CA LEU A 318 2.83 12.36 22.73
C LEU A 318 1.45 12.96 23.02
N LEU A 319 0.48 12.13 23.40
CA LEU A 319 -0.93 12.53 23.59
C LEU A 319 -1.26 12.87 25.07
N LYS A 320 -0.28 12.71 25.97
CA LYS A 320 -0.43 12.95 27.42
C LYS A 320 -1.63 12.22 28.04
N CYS A 321 -1.83 10.97 27.64
CA CYS A 321 -2.89 10.09 28.17
C CYS A 321 -2.32 8.69 28.41
N ASP A 322 -2.83 7.98 29.42
CA ASP A 322 -2.38 6.63 29.74
C ASP A 322 -3.05 5.61 28.82
N LEU A 323 -2.33 5.20 27.78
CA LEU A 323 -2.71 4.13 26.87
C LEU A 323 -2.02 2.80 27.22
N ILE A 324 -1.00 2.83 28.07
CA ILE A 324 -0.20 1.65 28.43
C ILE A 324 -1.03 0.70 29.30
N SER A 325 -1.82 1.26 30.21
CA SER A 325 -2.63 0.48 31.16
C SER A 325 -3.92 -0.10 30.54
N ASP A 326 -4.27 0.26 29.31
CA ASP A 326 -5.47 -0.26 28.62
C ASP A 326 -5.19 -1.62 27.98
N GLN A 327 -5.37 -2.70 28.75
CA GLN A 327 -5.16 -4.06 28.26
C GLN A 327 -6.07 -4.45 27.09
N PRO A 328 -7.36 -4.07 27.03
CA PRO A 328 -8.20 -4.24 25.85
C PRO A 328 -7.62 -3.58 24.59
N LEU A 329 -7.11 -2.34 24.68
CA LEU A 329 -6.44 -1.67 23.57
C LEU A 329 -5.20 -2.46 23.12
N LEU A 330 -4.36 -2.86 24.06
CA LEU A 330 -3.14 -3.62 23.76
C LEU A 330 -3.46 -4.91 23.00
N ASN A 331 -4.47 -5.66 23.46
CA ASN A 331 -4.90 -6.90 22.80
C ASN A 331 -5.43 -6.64 21.38
N ALA A 332 -6.26 -5.61 21.21
CA ALA A 332 -6.79 -5.22 19.90
C ALA A 332 -5.67 -4.78 18.93
N LEU A 333 -4.69 -4.03 19.44
CA LEU A 333 -3.53 -3.62 18.65
C LEU A 333 -2.68 -4.83 18.23
N VAL A 334 -2.41 -5.79 19.12
CA VAL A 334 -1.65 -7.00 18.77
C VAL A 334 -2.34 -7.78 17.65
N MET A 335 -3.66 -7.94 17.74
CA MET A 335 -4.46 -8.63 16.71
C MET A 335 -4.41 -7.93 15.34
N HIS A 336 -4.32 -6.60 15.31
CA HIS A 336 -4.20 -5.84 14.08
C HIS A 336 -2.74 -5.76 13.58
N ILE A 337 -1.78 -5.58 14.48
CA ILE A 337 -0.37 -5.39 14.13
C ILE A 337 0.24 -6.67 13.56
N LYS A 338 -0.11 -7.85 14.07
CA LYS A 338 0.41 -9.12 13.55
C LYS A 338 0.18 -9.27 12.04
N PRO A 339 -1.05 -9.19 11.50
CA PRO A 339 -1.26 -9.21 10.05
C PRO A 339 -0.64 -8.00 9.34
N MET A 340 -0.57 -6.82 9.98
CA MET A 340 0.11 -5.65 9.42
C MET A 340 1.59 -5.93 9.18
N LEU A 341 2.30 -6.52 10.13
CA LEU A 341 3.72 -6.87 9.96
C LEU A 341 3.93 -7.86 8.80
N ASN A 342 3.03 -8.85 8.63
CA ASN A 342 3.06 -9.72 7.45
C ASN A 342 2.88 -8.93 6.15
N ARG A 343 1.93 -7.98 6.10
CA ARG A 343 1.74 -7.13 4.92
C ARG A 343 2.97 -6.30 4.60
N LEU A 344 3.62 -5.72 5.61
CA LEU A 344 4.87 -4.98 5.41
C LEU A 344 5.98 -5.89 4.89
N ALA A 345 6.14 -7.10 5.45
CA ALA A 345 7.12 -8.07 5.02
C ALA A 345 6.90 -8.54 3.57
N PHE A 346 5.63 -8.75 3.18
CA PHE A 346 5.25 -9.23 1.85
C PHE A 346 4.89 -8.10 0.88
N ARG A 347 5.07 -6.83 1.27
CA ARG A 347 4.72 -5.65 0.48
C ARG A 347 3.28 -5.64 -0.02
N ILE A 348 2.36 -6.16 0.79
CA ILE A 348 0.93 -6.17 0.48
C ILE A 348 0.34 -4.82 0.86
N ILE A 349 -0.12 -4.07 -0.13
CA ILE A 349 -0.76 -2.77 0.06
C ILE A 349 -2.25 -2.99 0.35
N ILE A 350 -2.76 -2.32 1.37
CA ILE A 350 -4.20 -2.21 1.65
C ILE A 350 -4.64 -0.76 1.50
N HIS A 351 -5.92 -0.55 1.25
CA HIS A 351 -6.53 0.77 1.18
C HIS A 351 -7.55 0.93 2.30
N ASN A 352 -7.53 2.09 2.94
CA ASN A 352 -8.54 2.47 3.93
C ASN A 352 -9.53 3.44 3.27
N PRO A 353 -10.80 3.04 3.07
CA PRO A 353 -11.78 3.90 2.41
C PRO A 353 -12.09 5.19 3.18
N LEU A 354 -11.76 5.25 4.47
CA LEU A 354 -11.97 6.40 5.34
C LEU A 354 -10.68 7.20 5.59
N LEU A 355 -9.62 6.98 4.81
CA LEU A 355 -8.33 7.63 5.02
C LEU A 355 -8.44 9.15 5.06
N ASP A 356 -9.13 9.75 4.09
CA ASP A 356 -9.26 11.22 3.98
C ASP A 356 -10.08 11.80 5.14
N GLU A 357 -11.16 11.11 5.56
CA GLU A 357 -11.98 11.49 6.72
C GLU A 357 -11.19 11.38 8.02
N ILE A 358 -10.43 10.30 8.21
CA ILE A 358 -9.59 10.09 9.40
C ILE A 358 -8.51 11.17 9.47
N LYS A 359 -7.85 11.49 8.36
CA LYS A 359 -6.86 12.58 8.30
C LYS A 359 -7.47 13.93 8.63
N LYS A 360 -8.70 14.18 8.23
CA LYS A 360 -9.39 15.45 8.47
C LYS A 360 -9.92 15.55 9.90
N GLU A 361 -10.68 14.57 10.35
CA GLU A 361 -11.40 14.62 11.61
C GLU A 361 -10.53 14.23 12.83
N LEU A 362 -9.57 13.32 12.64
CA LEU A 362 -8.68 12.80 13.68
C LEU A 362 -7.22 13.23 13.49
N SER A 363 -6.99 14.35 12.80
CA SER A 363 -5.67 14.84 12.41
C SER A 363 -4.61 14.80 13.52
N PRO A 364 -4.86 15.26 14.76
CA PRO A 364 -3.85 15.24 15.81
C PRO A 364 -3.41 13.81 16.20
N VAL A 365 -4.39 12.89 16.29
CA VAL A 365 -4.12 11.48 16.64
C VAL A 365 -3.45 10.76 15.47
N PHE A 366 -3.92 11.00 14.24
CA PHE A 366 -3.30 10.44 13.04
C PHE A 366 -1.81 10.82 12.92
N LEU A 367 -1.48 12.10 13.12
CA LEU A 367 -0.09 12.56 13.08
C LEU A 367 0.77 11.96 14.20
N ALA A 368 0.20 11.82 15.41
CA ALA A 368 0.90 11.17 16.52
C ALA A 368 1.19 9.69 16.21
N VAL A 369 0.20 8.94 15.69
CA VAL A 369 0.37 7.53 15.32
C VAL A 369 1.40 7.40 14.19
N ARG A 370 1.32 8.23 13.16
CA ARG A 370 2.29 8.23 12.05
C ARG A 370 3.71 8.47 12.55
N ASN A 371 3.92 9.45 13.42
CA ASN A 371 5.24 9.74 13.99
C ASN A 371 5.76 8.58 14.85
N ALA A 372 4.89 7.99 15.68
CA ALA A 372 5.26 6.86 16.52
C ALA A 372 5.64 5.62 15.67
N THR A 373 4.86 5.30 14.64
CA THR A 373 5.15 4.19 13.72
C THR A 373 6.46 4.40 12.97
N MET A 374 6.74 5.62 12.48
CA MET A 374 8.01 5.95 11.84
C MET A 374 9.19 5.76 12.79
N GLN A 375 9.08 6.19 14.06
CA GLN A 375 10.13 5.99 15.06
C GLN A 375 10.38 4.50 15.34
N ILE A 376 9.34 3.69 15.44
CA ILE A 376 9.47 2.25 15.66
C ILE A 376 10.19 1.60 14.47
N ASN A 377 9.81 1.94 13.26
CA ASN A 377 10.34 1.32 12.04
C ASN A 377 11.77 1.76 11.69
N ASN A 378 12.25 2.91 12.17
CA ASN A 378 13.67 3.29 12.03
C ASN A 378 14.64 2.27 12.68
N TYR A 379 14.14 1.41 13.57
CA TYR A 379 14.89 0.35 14.24
C TYR A 379 14.49 -1.07 13.77
N SER A 380 13.59 -1.18 12.78
CA SER A 380 13.10 -2.45 12.24
C SER A 380 13.64 -2.71 10.82
N LYS A 381 13.52 -3.96 10.37
CA LYS A 381 13.91 -4.35 9.01
C LYS A 381 12.82 -4.05 7.96
N HIS A 382 11.65 -3.58 8.38
CA HIS A 382 10.50 -3.34 7.52
C HIS A 382 10.39 -1.87 7.12
N ASP A 383 9.82 -1.63 5.96
CA ASP A 383 9.42 -0.29 5.55
C ASP A 383 8.36 0.27 6.54
N PRO A 384 8.28 1.60 6.72
CA PRO A 384 7.26 2.18 7.58
C PRO A 384 5.86 1.88 7.05
N PRO A 385 4.85 1.69 7.93
CA PRO A 385 3.46 1.49 7.53
C PRO A 385 2.96 2.61 6.62
N SER A 386 2.14 2.24 5.62
CA SER A 386 1.46 3.21 4.75
C SER A 386 0.49 4.09 5.57
N GLU A 387 0.05 5.19 4.98
CA GLU A 387 -0.95 6.05 5.63
C GLU A 387 -2.29 5.33 5.85
N ASP A 388 -2.62 4.38 5.01
CA ASP A 388 -3.79 3.50 5.18
C ASP A 388 -3.68 2.64 6.44
N GLU A 389 -2.52 2.05 6.69
CA GLU A 389 -2.25 1.28 7.93
C GLU A 389 -2.27 2.20 9.17
N VAL A 390 -1.66 3.38 9.05
CA VAL A 390 -1.70 4.40 10.11
C VAL A 390 -3.13 4.81 10.43
N ALA A 391 -3.99 4.94 9.43
CA ALA A 391 -5.40 5.29 9.62
C ALA A 391 -6.15 4.21 10.42
N TYR A 392 -5.92 2.93 10.12
CA TYR A 392 -6.50 1.83 10.93
C TYR A 392 -6.04 1.90 12.38
N LEU A 393 -4.74 2.05 12.63
CA LEU A 393 -4.21 2.20 13.99
C LEU A 393 -4.78 3.43 14.71
N THR A 394 -4.99 4.53 13.97
CA THR A 394 -5.56 5.77 14.52
C THR A 394 -6.95 5.56 15.10
N VAL A 395 -7.78 4.76 14.46
CA VAL A 395 -9.14 4.46 14.95
C VAL A 395 -9.10 3.73 16.30
N TYR A 396 -8.20 2.73 16.47
CA TYR A 396 -8.03 2.04 17.77
C TYR A 396 -7.59 3.01 18.88
N ILE A 397 -6.64 3.87 18.58
CA ILE A 397 -6.11 4.85 19.55
C ILE A 397 -7.18 5.89 19.91
N GLN A 398 -7.92 6.40 18.93
CA GLN A 398 -8.99 7.37 19.17
C GLN A 398 -10.10 6.78 20.07
N ALA A 399 -10.52 5.56 19.79
CA ALA A 399 -11.53 4.87 20.62
C ALA A 399 -11.09 4.73 22.08
N ALA A 400 -9.80 4.41 22.31
CA ALA A 400 -9.24 4.34 23.66
C ALA A 400 -9.20 5.71 24.35
N ILE A 401 -8.82 6.77 23.63
CA ILE A 401 -8.82 8.15 24.17
C ILE A 401 -10.23 8.57 24.58
N GLU A 402 -11.23 8.29 23.76
CA GLU A 402 -12.63 8.61 24.07
C GLU A 402 -13.11 7.91 25.32
N LYS A 403 -12.86 6.61 25.45
CA LYS A 403 -13.15 5.83 26.64
C LYS A 403 -12.49 6.39 27.92
N ILE A 404 -11.22 6.82 27.82
CA ILE A 404 -10.50 7.44 28.95
C ILE A 404 -11.16 8.77 29.34
N LYS A 405 -11.62 9.57 28.37
CA LYS A 405 -12.29 10.85 28.62
C LYS A 405 -13.67 10.65 29.26
N GLU A 406 -14.42 9.64 28.85
CA GLU A 406 -15.70 9.28 29.44
C GLU A 406 -15.56 8.86 30.90
N ASN A 407 -14.59 7.98 31.20
CA ASN A 407 -14.30 7.50 32.55
C ASN A 407 -13.83 8.63 33.52
N LYS A 408 -13.30 9.75 32.99
CA LYS A 408 -12.91 10.92 33.81
C LYS A 408 -14.06 11.89 34.06
N LYS A 409 -15.21 11.73 33.41
CA LYS A 409 -16.41 12.57 33.60
C LYS A 409 -17.38 12.00 34.63
N ILE A 410 -17.18 10.75 35.04
CA ILE A 410 -17.90 10.06 36.13
C ILE A 410 -17.08 10.17 37.41
#